data_33dcd1e77c1ea2d6ab08fe0c7803a490
#
_entry.id   33dcd1e77c1ea2d6ab08fe0c7803a490
#
_cell.length_a   1.000
_cell.length_b   1.000
_cell.length_c   1.000
_cell.angle_alpha   90.00
_cell.angle_beta   90.00
_cell.angle_gamma   90.00
#
_symmetry.space_group_name_H-M   'P 1'
#
loop_
_entity.id
_entity.type
_entity.pdbx_description
1 polymer ?
#
loop_
_entity_poly.entity_id
_entity_poly.type
_entity_poly.pdbx_seq_one_letter_code
_entity_poly.pdbx_strand_id
1 'polypeptide(L)'
;MKNLLLSFAIVLTVSIGMAFTRPDTQHLKGYISDSHCAEAKTDMGATVDRIKCVNKCIAGGASAVLVSGDKVYKISNQKKVTKYAGKDVEVDANVNNDTIEVTKIMEAK
;
A
#
# COMPACT_ATOMS: atom_id res chain seq x y z
N MET A 1 -36.46 -50.50 -30.24
CA MET A 1 -36.37 -49.56 -29.42
C MET A 1 -35.09 -49.16 -29.06
N LYS A 2 -34.78 -48.08 -29.32
CA LYS A 2 -33.57 -47.66 -29.05
C LYS A 2 -33.61 -46.80 -27.96
N ASN A 3 -33.18 -47.21 -26.94
CA ASN A 3 -32.93 -46.30 -25.87
C ASN A 3 -31.63 -45.63 -26.08
N LEU A 4 -31.72 -44.55 -26.64
CA LEU A 4 -30.63 -43.69 -26.58
C LEU A 4 -30.44 -43.24 -25.20
N LEU A 5 -29.63 -43.94 -24.54
CA LEU A 5 -29.03 -43.42 -23.37
C LEU A 5 -28.04 -42.41 -23.79
N LEU A 6 -28.53 -41.27 -23.98
CA LEU A 6 -27.70 -40.12 -23.97
C LEU A 6 -27.14 -40.00 -22.59
N SER A 7 -26.04 -40.65 -22.41
CA SER A 7 -25.14 -40.28 -21.35
C SER A 7 -24.67 -38.91 -21.64
N PHE A 8 -25.43 -37.97 -21.17
CA PHE A 8 -24.89 -36.66 -21.01
C PHE A 8 -23.89 -36.78 -19.88
N ALA A 9 -22.68 -37.11 -20.25
CA ALA A 9 -21.61 -36.80 -19.41
C ALA A 9 -21.53 -35.28 -19.37
N ILE A 10 -22.22 -34.72 -18.45
CA ILE A 10 -21.99 -33.35 -18.08
C ILE A 10 -20.61 -33.35 -17.49
N VAL A 11 -19.65 -33.10 -18.35
CA VAL A 11 -18.34 -32.77 -17.88
C VAL A 11 -18.49 -31.40 -17.25
N LEU A 12 -18.77 -31.42 -15.98
CA LEU A 12 -18.67 -30.25 -15.17
C LEU A 12 -17.21 -29.93 -15.11
N THR A 13 -16.72 -29.20 -16.08
CA THR A 13 -15.42 -28.58 -15.96
C THR A 13 -15.57 -27.52 -14.90
N VAL A 14 -15.37 -27.94 -13.69
CA VAL A 14 -15.10 -27.00 -12.62
C VAL A 14 -13.76 -26.39 -12.97
N SER A 15 -13.82 -25.31 -13.71
CA SER A 15 -12.67 -24.46 -13.79
C SER A 15 -12.48 -23.90 -12.39
N ILE A 16 -11.67 -24.57 -11.65
CA ILE A 16 -11.14 -24.01 -10.42
C ILE A 16 -10.31 -22.86 -10.88
N GLY A 17 -10.94 -21.70 -10.94
CA GLY A 17 -10.21 -20.47 -11.08
C GLY A 17 -9.29 -20.43 -9.90
N MET A 18 -8.01 -20.66 -10.15
CA MET A 18 -7.03 -20.38 -9.15
C MET A 18 -7.11 -18.89 -8.89
N ALA A 19 -7.78 -18.54 -7.82
CA ALA A 19 -7.71 -17.21 -7.32
C ALA A 19 -6.28 -16.98 -6.87
N PHE A 20 -5.45 -16.55 -7.80
CA PHE A 20 -4.24 -15.89 -7.40
C PHE A 20 -4.71 -14.64 -6.68
N THR A 21 -4.56 -14.64 -5.38
CA THR A 21 -4.67 -13.44 -4.62
C THR A 21 -3.54 -12.55 -5.10
N ARG A 22 -3.79 -11.83 -6.17
CA ARG A 22 -2.92 -10.72 -6.50
C ARG A 22 -3.07 -9.75 -5.34
N PRO A 23 -1.97 -9.34 -4.71
CA PRO A 23 -2.08 -8.25 -3.76
C PRO A 23 -2.76 -7.10 -4.49
N ASP A 24 -3.86 -6.62 -3.93
CA ASP A 24 -4.61 -5.54 -4.54
C ASP A 24 -3.75 -4.31 -4.61
N THR A 25 -3.40 -3.89 -5.82
CA THR A 25 -2.72 -2.63 -6.02
C THR A 25 -3.72 -1.50 -5.83
N GLN A 26 -3.45 -0.63 -4.88
CA GLN A 26 -4.29 0.51 -4.59
C GLN A 26 -3.54 1.81 -4.83
N HIS A 27 -4.29 2.80 -5.26
CA HIS A 27 -3.78 4.16 -5.37
C HIS A 27 -4.12 4.91 -4.09
N LEU A 28 -3.09 5.34 -3.39
CA LEU A 28 -3.24 5.99 -2.10
C LEU A 28 -2.65 7.39 -2.14
N LYS A 29 -3.33 8.32 -1.49
CA LYS A 29 -2.87 9.69 -1.32
C LYS A 29 -2.60 9.94 0.15
N GLY A 30 -1.49 10.58 0.44
CA GLY A 30 -1.15 10.89 1.80
C GLY A 30 0.20 11.58 1.87
N TYR A 31 0.89 11.41 2.97
CA TYR A 31 2.24 11.93 3.12
C TYR A 31 3.14 10.91 3.78
N ILE A 32 4.42 11.01 3.49
CA ILE A 32 5.42 10.15 4.11
C ILE A 32 5.81 10.77 5.45
N SER A 33 5.52 10.04 6.51
CA SER A 33 5.88 10.41 7.87
C SER A 33 6.88 9.39 8.40
N ASP A 34 7.27 9.54 9.64
CA ASP A 34 8.00 8.52 10.37
C ASP A 34 7.07 7.88 11.40
N SER A 35 7.43 6.69 11.85
CA SER A 35 6.61 5.93 12.80
C SER A 35 6.37 6.68 14.10
N HIS A 36 7.34 7.48 14.54
CA HIS A 36 7.23 8.23 15.78
C HIS A 36 6.24 9.40 15.68
N CYS A 37 6.36 10.22 14.64
CA CYS A 37 5.46 11.36 14.43
C CYS A 37 4.04 10.92 14.07
N ALA A 38 3.90 9.82 13.35
CA ALA A 38 2.59 9.29 13.00
C ALA A 38 1.79 8.84 14.23
N GLU A 39 2.46 8.24 15.20
CA GLU A 39 1.84 7.86 16.47
C GLU A 39 1.40 9.07 17.27
N ALA A 40 2.14 10.15 17.20
CA ALA A 40 1.83 11.39 17.89
C ALA A 40 0.68 12.18 17.25
N LYS A 41 0.21 11.76 16.07
CA LYS A 41 -0.88 12.40 15.31
C LYS A 41 -0.68 13.91 15.09
N THR A 42 0.57 14.32 14.92
CA THR A 42 0.88 15.70 14.63
C THR A 42 0.73 15.95 13.15
N ASP A 43 -0.42 16.48 12.75
CA ASP A 43 -0.63 16.94 11.39
C ASP A 43 -0.17 18.38 11.28
N MET A 44 1.02 18.57 10.78
CA MET A 44 1.60 19.91 10.58
C MET A 44 1.50 20.39 9.14
N GLY A 45 0.75 19.67 8.29
CA GLY A 45 0.71 19.98 6.87
C GLY A 45 2.07 19.78 6.20
N ALA A 46 2.15 20.01 4.89
CA ALA A 46 3.41 19.86 4.14
C ALA A 46 4.30 21.09 4.32
N THR A 47 4.78 21.32 5.53
CA THR A 47 5.65 22.44 5.84
C THR A 47 7.11 22.01 5.84
N VAL A 48 8.00 23.00 5.73
CA VAL A 48 9.44 22.77 5.83
C VAL A 48 9.79 22.10 7.17
N ASP A 49 9.09 22.47 8.24
CA ASP A 49 9.33 21.90 9.55
C ASP A 49 8.95 20.42 9.62
N ARG A 50 7.84 20.04 9.00
CA ARG A 50 7.47 18.62 8.89
C ARG A 50 8.52 17.83 8.15
N ILE A 51 8.98 18.35 7.01
CA ILE A 51 10.01 17.70 6.20
C ILE A 51 11.29 17.49 7.01
N LYS A 52 11.74 18.52 7.72
CA LYS A 52 12.92 18.43 8.58
C LYS A 52 12.75 17.43 9.71
N CYS A 53 11.60 17.48 10.36
CA CYS A 53 11.31 16.60 11.50
C CYS A 53 11.30 15.13 11.07
N VAL A 54 10.60 14.81 9.99
CA VAL A 54 10.53 13.44 9.49
C VAL A 54 11.87 12.95 9.03
N ASN A 55 12.63 13.76 8.30
CA ASN A 55 13.99 13.39 7.87
C ASN A 55 14.90 13.12 9.06
N LYS A 56 14.83 13.94 10.09
CA LYS A 56 15.63 13.76 11.29
C LYS A 56 15.29 12.46 12.02
N CYS A 57 13.99 12.15 12.14
CA CYS A 57 13.55 10.92 12.79
C CYS A 57 13.96 9.68 12.00
N ILE A 58 13.85 9.72 10.67
CA ILE A 58 14.29 8.61 9.80
C ILE A 58 15.79 8.42 9.89
N ALA A 59 16.55 9.51 9.87
CA ALA A 59 18.00 9.44 10.02
C ALA A 59 18.40 8.86 11.38
N GLY A 60 17.58 9.07 12.40
CA GLY A 60 17.76 8.49 13.73
C GLY A 60 17.31 7.04 13.89
N GLY A 61 16.83 6.41 12.82
CA GLY A 61 16.44 5.01 12.84
C GLY A 61 14.94 4.73 12.80
N ALA A 62 14.10 5.75 12.77
CA ALA A 62 12.65 5.55 12.63
C ALA A 62 12.31 5.09 11.21
N SER A 63 11.26 4.27 11.11
CA SER A 63 10.80 3.79 9.80
C SER A 63 9.88 4.82 9.14
N ALA A 64 10.00 4.95 7.81
CA ALA A 64 9.04 5.73 7.05
C ALA A 64 7.69 5.01 7.00
N VAL A 65 6.61 5.76 7.09
CA VAL A 65 5.25 5.26 6.99
C VAL A 65 4.45 6.16 6.07
N LEU A 66 3.37 5.63 5.49
CA LEU A 66 2.42 6.43 4.73
C LEU A 66 1.23 6.75 5.62
N VAL A 67 0.95 8.03 5.80
CA VAL A 67 -0.27 8.47 6.47
C VAL A 67 -1.28 8.86 5.40
N SER A 68 -2.36 8.10 5.32
CA SER A 68 -3.42 8.32 4.34
C SER A 68 -4.77 8.40 5.06
N GLY A 69 -5.30 9.62 5.18
CA GLY A 69 -6.50 9.85 5.98
C GLY A 69 -6.28 9.44 7.43
N ASP A 70 -7.14 8.56 7.92
CA ASP A 70 -7.04 8.05 9.29
C ASP A 70 -6.14 6.83 9.44
N LYS A 71 -5.57 6.36 8.35
CA LYS A 71 -4.75 5.14 8.37
C LYS A 71 -3.27 5.44 8.27
N VAL A 72 -2.50 4.65 8.98
CA VAL A 72 -1.03 4.66 8.92
C VAL A 72 -0.60 3.30 8.38
N TYR A 73 0.10 3.31 7.25
CA TYR A 73 0.60 2.10 6.62
C TYR A 73 2.10 1.97 6.84
N LYS A 74 2.52 0.80 7.27
CA LYS A 74 3.93 0.44 7.27
C LYS A 74 4.39 0.20 5.84
N ILE A 75 5.61 0.58 5.53
CA ILE A 75 6.17 0.45 4.19
C ILE A 75 7.28 -0.59 4.21
N SER A 76 7.13 -1.64 3.40
CA SER A 76 8.12 -2.71 3.36
C SER A 76 9.39 -2.31 2.61
N ASN A 77 9.27 -1.50 1.56
CA ASN A 77 10.40 -1.07 0.75
C ASN A 77 10.81 0.36 1.07
N GLN A 78 11.39 0.54 2.23
CA GLN A 78 11.78 1.83 2.81
C GLN A 78 12.59 2.74 1.87
N LYS A 79 13.53 2.17 1.16
CA LYS A 79 14.43 2.95 0.30
C LYS A 79 13.71 3.71 -0.81
N LYS A 80 12.56 3.22 -1.24
CA LYS A 80 11.80 3.84 -2.32
C LYS A 80 11.14 5.14 -1.88
N VAL A 81 10.87 5.30 -0.60
CA VAL A 81 10.06 6.40 -0.07
C VAL A 81 10.84 7.40 0.76
N THR A 82 12.04 7.08 1.21
CA THR A 82 12.78 7.94 2.14
C THR A 82 13.09 9.32 1.59
N LYS A 83 13.28 9.45 0.29
CA LYS A 83 13.52 10.75 -0.34
C LYS A 83 12.27 11.64 -0.38
N TYR A 84 11.10 11.07 -0.11
CA TYR A 84 9.85 11.81 -0.05
C TYR A 84 9.42 12.12 1.39
N ALA A 85 10.32 11.94 2.34
CA ALA A 85 10.03 12.12 3.76
C ALA A 85 9.43 13.50 4.05
N GLY A 86 8.28 13.52 4.71
CA GLY A 86 7.55 14.74 5.05
C GLY A 86 6.75 15.37 3.91
N LYS A 87 6.82 14.82 2.72
CA LYS A 87 6.14 15.36 1.54
C LYS A 87 4.80 14.69 1.30
N ASP A 88 3.88 15.46 0.72
CA ASP A 88 2.63 14.89 0.24
C ASP A 88 2.90 14.10 -1.02
N VAL A 89 2.35 12.90 -1.11
CA VAL A 89 2.63 11.97 -2.19
C VAL A 89 1.37 11.25 -2.66
N GLU A 90 1.45 10.74 -3.88
CA GLU A 90 0.52 9.76 -4.40
C GLU A 90 1.32 8.49 -4.68
N VAL A 91 0.83 7.36 -4.21
CA VAL A 91 1.51 6.08 -4.37
C VAL A 91 0.58 5.04 -4.96
N ASP A 92 1.15 4.17 -5.80
CA ASP A 92 0.53 2.91 -6.15
C ASP A 92 1.23 1.85 -5.31
N ALA A 93 0.46 1.07 -4.58
CA ALA A 93 1.01 0.13 -3.63
C ALA A 93 0.18 -1.13 -3.53
N ASN A 94 0.85 -2.22 -3.25
CA ASN A 94 0.21 -3.47 -2.90
C ASN A 94 -0.06 -3.45 -1.39
N VAL A 95 -1.33 -3.56 -1.02
CA VAL A 95 -1.74 -3.45 0.37
C VAL A 95 -1.96 -4.85 0.96
N ASN A 96 -1.33 -5.11 2.09
CA ASN A 96 -1.51 -6.33 2.85
C ASN A 96 -1.70 -5.95 4.31
N ASN A 97 -2.94 -5.91 4.76
CA ASN A 97 -3.32 -5.39 6.08
C ASN A 97 -2.81 -3.96 6.28
N ASP A 98 -1.92 -3.74 7.24
CA ASP A 98 -1.37 -2.42 7.54
C ASP A 98 -0.03 -2.14 6.84
N THR A 99 0.44 -3.09 6.05
CA THR A 99 1.73 -2.98 5.37
C THR A 99 1.52 -2.80 3.88
N ILE A 100 2.28 -1.90 3.29
CA ILE A 100 2.25 -1.68 1.85
C ILE A 100 3.62 -1.85 1.24
N GLU A 101 3.63 -2.32 0.00
CA GLU A 101 4.79 -2.30 -0.86
C GLU A 101 4.54 -1.27 -1.95
N VAL A 102 5.29 -0.20 -1.94
CA VAL A 102 5.12 0.88 -2.91
C VAL A 102 5.75 0.51 -4.24
N THR A 103 4.94 0.45 -5.28
CA THR A 103 5.40 0.16 -6.64
C THR A 103 5.70 1.43 -7.42
N LYS A 104 4.96 2.50 -7.14
CA LYS A 104 5.15 3.78 -7.78
C LYS A 104 4.86 4.89 -6.78
N ILE A 105 5.67 5.93 -6.79
CA ILE A 105 5.48 7.07 -5.92
C ILE A 105 5.79 8.36 -6.69
N MET A 106 4.96 9.36 -6.46
CA MET A 106 5.17 10.70 -7.00
C MET A 106 4.77 11.74 -5.96
N GLU A 107 5.44 12.88 -6.02
CA GLU A 107 5.08 13.99 -5.16
C GLU A 107 3.74 14.57 -5.61
N ALA A 108 2.82 14.74 -4.66
CA ALA A 108 1.54 15.38 -4.93
C ALA A 108 1.74 16.90 -4.99
N LYS A 109 1.11 17.48 -5.98
CA LYS A 109 1.14 18.95 -6.14
C LYS A 109 -0.01 19.59 -5.38
#